data_b2404f212f92507fb15c3f352dfa5bc0
#
_entry.id   b2404f212f92507fb15c3f352dfa5bc0
#
_cell.length_a   1.000
_cell.length_b   1.000
_cell.length_c   1.000
_cell.angle_alpha   90.00
_cell.angle_beta   90.00
_cell.angle_gamma   90.00
#
_symmetry.space_group_name_H-M   'P 1'
#
loop_
_entity.id
_entity.type
_entity.pdbx_description
1 polymer ?
#
loop_
_entity_poly.entity_id
_entity_poly.type
_entity_poly.pdbx_seq_one_letter_code
_entity_poly.pdbx_strand_id
1 'polypeptide(L)'
;MSVEIKTIEQQEKMRIAGKLASEVLDMIGEHVKPGVSTMELDEICNEYIVNTQKTIPANVGYRGFPGTTCTSINHVVCHGIPSEKRLKNGDIVNIDVTVIKDGFHGDTSRMFIAGKTSNQAKKLIDVTYESMCEGIRAVKPGNKLGDIGHAIQKYAEGNYFSVVKEYCGHGIGEIYHDEPQILHYGLPDTGMELSQGMTFTIEPMVNLGGAGVRLLSDGWTVVTKDHSLSAQWEHTILVTSDGFEVLTLAPNESI
;
A
#
# COMPACT_ATOMS: atom_id res chain seq x y z
N MET A 1 10.93 21.52 0.93
CA MET A 1 9.81 21.76 1.87
C MET A 1 10.13 21.02 3.15
N SER A 2 9.72 21.49 4.32
CA SER A 2 9.97 20.78 5.59
C SER A 2 8.91 19.69 5.77
N VAL A 3 9.34 18.46 6.08
CA VAL A 3 8.43 17.37 6.45
C VAL A 3 7.75 17.73 7.78
N GLU A 4 6.45 17.50 7.86
CA GLU A 4 5.68 17.73 9.08
C GLU A 4 5.98 16.66 10.14
N ILE A 5 6.35 17.10 11.34
CA ILE A 5 6.51 16.24 12.50
C ILE A 5 5.19 16.23 13.29
N LYS A 6 4.56 15.08 13.38
CA LYS A 6 3.25 14.94 14.03
C LYS A 6 3.36 15.10 15.54
N THR A 7 2.53 15.97 16.12
CA THR A 7 2.35 16.06 17.58
C THR A 7 1.75 14.75 18.13
N ILE A 8 1.83 14.56 19.44
CA ILE A 8 1.24 13.37 20.09
C ILE A 8 -0.26 13.24 19.80
N GLU A 9 -1.00 14.35 19.78
CA GLU A 9 -2.42 14.35 19.43
C GLU A 9 -2.66 13.93 17.97
N GLN A 10 -1.85 14.44 17.03
CA GLN A 10 -1.92 14.06 15.63
C GLN A 10 -1.55 12.59 15.41
N GLN A 11 -0.52 12.09 16.11
CA GLN A 11 -0.15 10.67 16.08
C GLN A 11 -1.31 9.77 16.52
N GLU A 12 -2.07 10.17 17.56
CA GLU A 12 -3.24 9.41 18.01
C GLU A 12 -4.35 9.38 16.95
N LYS A 13 -4.60 10.50 16.28
CA LYS A 13 -5.54 10.55 15.14
C LYS A 13 -5.09 9.66 13.99
N MET A 14 -3.79 9.62 13.70
CA MET A 14 -3.20 8.73 12.70
C MET A 14 -3.40 7.25 13.07
N ARG A 15 -3.22 6.86 14.35
CA ARG A 15 -3.49 5.49 14.83
C ARG A 15 -4.93 5.08 14.60
N ILE A 16 -5.87 5.98 14.91
CA ILE A 16 -7.30 5.73 14.70
C ILE A 16 -7.61 5.56 13.21
N ALA A 17 -7.12 6.46 12.36
CA ALA A 17 -7.36 6.38 10.92
C ALA A 17 -6.71 5.11 10.30
N GLY A 18 -5.47 4.80 10.67
CA GLY A 18 -4.76 3.61 10.21
C GLY A 18 -5.46 2.30 10.62
N LYS A 19 -5.90 2.21 11.87
CA LYS A 19 -6.68 1.07 12.35
C LYS A 19 -7.97 0.88 11.54
N LEU A 20 -8.70 1.95 11.28
CA LEU A 20 -9.94 1.91 10.51
C LEU A 20 -9.70 1.46 9.06
N ALA A 21 -8.61 1.89 8.42
CA ALA A 21 -8.22 1.41 7.09
C ALA A 21 -7.91 -0.10 7.10
N SER A 22 -7.14 -0.58 8.07
CA SER A 22 -6.82 -2.01 8.23
C SER A 22 -8.08 -2.87 8.42
N GLU A 23 -9.06 -2.40 9.22
CA GLU A 23 -10.34 -3.08 9.43
C GLU A 23 -11.16 -3.24 8.13
N VAL A 24 -11.05 -2.30 7.18
CA VAL A 24 -11.69 -2.45 5.85
C VAL A 24 -11.08 -3.63 5.10
N LEU A 25 -9.74 -3.77 5.13
CA LEU A 25 -9.05 -4.87 4.46
C LEU A 25 -9.35 -6.23 5.12
N ASP A 26 -9.50 -6.28 6.44
CA ASP A 26 -9.93 -7.50 7.14
C ASP A 26 -11.35 -7.90 6.71
N MET A 27 -12.27 -6.96 6.69
CA MET A 27 -13.66 -7.19 6.27
C MET A 27 -13.75 -7.64 4.82
N ILE A 28 -13.09 -6.94 3.88
CA ILE A 28 -13.24 -7.23 2.45
C ILE A 28 -12.61 -8.55 2.04
N GLY A 29 -11.62 -9.03 2.79
CA GLY A 29 -10.96 -10.31 2.53
C GLY A 29 -11.92 -11.49 2.44
N GLU A 30 -13.00 -11.50 3.21
CA GLU A 30 -14.02 -12.54 3.19
C GLU A 30 -14.86 -12.55 1.89
N HIS A 31 -14.85 -11.45 1.14
CA HIS A 31 -15.61 -11.27 -0.09
C HIS A 31 -14.77 -11.56 -1.35
N VAL A 32 -13.43 -11.64 -1.23
CA VAL A 32 -12.55 -11.89 -2.39
C VAL A 32 -12.60 -13.36 -2.80
N LYS A 33 -13.41 -13.64 -3.82
CA LYS A 33 -13.61 -15.01 -4.35
C LYS A 33 -13.88 -14.99 -5.86
N PRO A 34 -13.66 -16.10 -6.57
CA PRO A 34 -13.98 -16.19 -7.99
C PRO A 34 -15.46 -15.83 -8.27
N GLY A 35 -15.67 -15.01 -9.30
CA GLY A 35 -16.98 -14.56 -9.76
C GLY A 35 -17.41 -13.19 -9.24
N VAL A 36 -16.83 -12.68 -8.14
CA VAL A 36 -17.09 -11.31 -7.65
C VAL A 36 -16.39 -10.31 -8.57
N SER A 37 -17.04 -9.20 -8.90
CA SER A 37 -16.41 -8.12 -9.66
C SER A 37 -15.65 -7.15 -8.73
N THR A 38 -14.70 -6.40 -9.29
CA THR A 38 -14.00 -5.38 -8.51
C THR A 38 -14.92 -4.21 -8.14
N MET A 39 -15.96 -3.96 -8.90
CA MET A 39 -17.00 -2.98 -8.55
C MET A 39 -17.81 -3.44 -7.32
N GLU A 40 -18.24 -4.72 -7.27
CA GLU A 40 -18.91 -5.29 -6.09
C GLU A 40 -18.04 -5.19 -4.82
N LEU A 41 -16.72 -5.42 -4.94
CA LEU A 41 -15.79 -5.24 -3.81
C LEU A 41 -15.68 -3.78 -3.37
N ASP A 42 -15.62 -2.85 -4.33
CA ASP A 42 -15.56 -1.42 -4.07
C ASP A 42 -16.82 -0.90 -3.36
N GLU A 43 -18.00 -1.34 -3.81
CA GLU A 43 -19.29 -1.01 -3.20
C GLU A 43 -19.38 -1.52 -1.75
N ILE A 44 -18.92 -2.74 -1.48
CA ILE A 44 -18.87 -3.30 -0.12
C ILE A 44 -17.93 -2.47 0.76
N CYS A 45 -16.75 -2.09 0.27
CA CYS A 45 -15.83 -1.21 1.00
C CYS A 45 -16.46 0.15 1.29
N ASN A 46 -17.10 0.76 0.29
CA ASN A 46 -17.78 2.05 0.45
C ASN A 46 -18.87 1.99 1.52
N GLU A 47 -19.74 0.98 1.46
CA GLU A 47 -20.80 0.77 2.45
C GLU A 47 -20.23 0.62 3.87
N TYR A 48 -19.16 -0.14 4.02
CA TYR A 48 -18.51 -0.35 5.32
C TYR A 48 -17.88 0.94 5.85
N ILE A 49 -17.11 1.65 5.04
CA ILE A 49 -16.46 2.91 5.41
C ILE A 49 -17.49 3.97 5.80
N VAL A 50 -18.51 4.19 4.96
CA VAL A 50 -19.47 5.27 5.15
C VAL A 50 -20.49 4.94 6.24
N ASN A 51 -21.08 3.73 6.18
CA ASN A 51 -22.25 3.40 7.00
C ASN A 51 -21.91 2.65 8.28
N THR A 52 -20.79 1.90 8.32
CA THR A 52 -20.36 1.18 9.54
C THR A 52 -19.37 2.00 10.33
N GLN A 53 -18.24 2.40 9.72
CA GLN A 53 -17.18 3.14 10.39
C GLN A 53 -17.51 4.64 10.58
N LYS A 54 -18.46 5.19 9.81
CA LYS A 54 -18.77 6.64 9.81
C LYS A 54 -17.54 7.47 9.51
N THR A 55 -16.78 7.05 8.48
CA THR A 55 -15.59 7.72 7.97
C THR A 55 -15.78 8.11 6.51
N ILE A 56 -14.79 8.77 5.92
CA ILE A 56 -14.84 9.25 4.55
C ILE A 56 -13.86 8.42 3.71
N PRO A 57 -14.28 7.81 2.58
CA PRO A 57 -13.37 7.18 1.64
C PRO A 57 -12.54 8.27 0.93
N ALA A 58 -11.22 8.26 1.13
CA ALA A 58 -10.35 9.33 0.65
C ALA A 58 -10.16 9.33 -0.88
N ASN A 59 -10.25 8.16 -1.50
CA ASN A 59 -10.00 7.99 -2.94
C ASN A 59 -11.10 8.60 -3.81
N VAL A 60 -12.36 8.61 -3.33
CA VAL A 60 -13.51 9.09 -4.11
C VAL A 60 -13.34 10.55 -4.52
N GLY A 61 -13.19 10.80 -5.81
CA GLY A 61 -12.99 12.13 -6.38
C GLY A 61 -11.57 12.70 -6.20
N TYR A 62 -10.67 12.00 -5.51
CA TYR A 62 -9.28 12.46 -5.37
C TYR A 62 -8.61 12.52 -6.74
N ARG A 63 -8.26 13.73 -7.17
CA ARG A 63 -7.71 14.01 -8.53
C ARG A 63 -8.54 13.36 -9.66
N GLY A 64 -9.84 13.16 -9.43
CA GLY A 64 -10.77 12.56 -10.39
C GLY A 64 -10.84 11.02 -10.36
N PHE A 65 -10.24 10.34 -9.37
CA PHE A 65 -10.38 8.90 -9.21
C PHE A 65 -11.85 8.53 -8.90
N PRO A 66 -12.44 7.53 -9.60
CA PRO A 66 -13.87 7.30 -9.50
C PRO A 66 -14.31 6.32 -8.39
N GLY A 67 -13.39 5.53 -7.84
CA GLY A 67 -13.67 4.46 -6.89
C GLY A 67 -13.39 4.82 -5.44
N THR A 68 -13.85 3.98 -4.54
CA THR A 68 -13.54 4.01 -3.10
C THR A 68 -12.18 3.41 -2.81
N THR A 69 -11.83 2.35 -3.54
CA THR A 69 -10.60 1.58 -3.40
C THR A 69 -9.90 1.47 -4.74
N CYS A 70 -8.57 1.29 -4.74
CA CYS A 70 -7.90 0.79 -5.94
C CYS A 70 -7.96 -0.75 -5.93
N THR A 71 -8.25 -1.36 -7.09
CA THR A 71 -8.33 -2.82 -7.24
C THR A 71 -7.45 -3.29 -8.39
N SER A 72 -6.27 -3.84 -8.07
CA SER A 72 -5.21 -4.14 -9.03
C SER A 72 -5.05 -5.65 -9.21
N ILE A 73 -5.52 -6.19 -10.36
CA ILE A 73 -5.56 -7.63 -10.64
C ILE A 73 -4.34 -8.06 -11.47
N ASN A 74 -3.63 -9.08 -11.04
CA ASN A 74 -2.57 -9.79 -11.75
C ASN A 74 -1.43 -8.86 -12.22
N HIS A 75 -1.45 -8.43 -13.48
CA HIS A 75 -0.44 -7.55 -14.09
C HIS A 75 -0.71 -6.05 -13.88
N VAL A 76 -1.81 -5.70 -13.22
CA VAL A 76 -2.04 -4.34 -12.75
C VAL A 76 -1.17 -4.11 -11.52
N VAL A 77 -0.31 -3.10 -11.59
CA VAL A 77 0.69 -2.76 -10.57
C VAL A 77 0.05 -2.00 -9.41
N CYS A 78 -0.66 -0.92 -9.73
CA CYS A 78 -1.38 -0.07 -8.77
C CYS A 78 -2.48 0.74 -9.47
N HIS A 79 -3.30 1.44 -8.68
CA HIS A 79 -4.35 2.35 -9.10
C HIS A 79 -5.39 1.74 -10.07
N GLY A 80 -5.61 0.42 -9.99
CA GLY A 80 -6.63 -0.24 -10.79
C GLY A 80 -8.03 0.31 -10.46
N ILE A 81 -8.77 0.80 -11.46
CA ILE A 81 -10.12 1.32 -11.29
C ILE A 81 -11.11 0.15 -11.12
N PRO A 82 -11.95 0.15 -10.07
CA PRO A 82 -13.02 -0.82 -9.90
C PRO A 82 -13.94 -0.88 -11.11
N SER A 83 -14.34 -2.07 -11.53
CA SER A 83 -15.15 -2.30 -12.74
C SER A 83 -15.93 -3.61 -12.65
N GLU A 84 -16.77 -3.88 -13.66
CA GLU A 84 -17.51 -5.14 -13.81
C GLU A 84 -16.59 -6.38 -14.08
N LYS A 85 -15.28 -6.17 -14.10
CA LYS A 85 -14.33 -7.28 -14.28
C LYS A 85 -14.41 -8.25 -13.12
N ARG A 86 -14.83 -9.49 -13.40
CA ARG A 86 -14.96 -10.55 -12.39
C ARG A 86 -13.66 -11.28 -12.16
N LEU A 87 -13.34 -11.49 -10.87
CA LEU A 87 -12.21 -12.31 -10.44
C LEU A 87 -12.37 -13.75 -10.93
N LYS A 88 -11.30 -14.34 -11.43
CA LYS A 88 -11.21 -15.74 -11.83
C LYS A 88 -10.49 -16.55 -10.74
N ASN A 89 -10.72 -17.86 -10.74
CA ASN A 89 -9.95 -18.74 -9.87
C ASN A 89 -8.46 -18.66 -10.23
N GLY A 90 -7.65 -18.29 -9.23
CA GLY A 90 -6.21 -18.11 -9.39
C GLY A 90 -5.75 -16.66 -9.57
N ASP A 91 -6.67 -15.71 -9.76
CA ASP A 91 -6.30 -14.29 -9.78
C ASP A 91 -5.74 -13.87 -8.42
N ILE A 92 -4.71 -13.03 -8.47
CA ILE A 92 -4.22 -12.26 -7.33
C ILE A 92 -4.71 -10.82 -7.48
N VAL A 93 -5.13 -10.19 -6.40
CA VAL A 93 -5.62 -8.81 -6.43
C VAL A 93 -5.08 -8.04 -5.24
N ASN A 94 -4.52 -6.87 -5.51
CA ASN A 94 -4.28 -5.86 -4.47
C ASN A 94 -5.55 -5.04 -4.30
N ILE A 95 -5.95 -4.83 -3.05
CA ILE A 95 -6.98 -3.86 -2.66
C ILE A 95 -6.29 -2.84 -1.78
N ASP A 96 -6.38 -1.60 -2.21
CA ASP A 96 -5.75 -0.44 -1.58
C ASP A 96 -6.85 0.53 -1.13
N VAL A 97 -6.82 0.88 0.13
CA VAL A 97 -7.87 1.64 0.79
C VAL A 97 -7.31 2.75 1.67
N THR A 98 -7.89 3.95 1.50
CA THR A 98 -7.58 5.08 2.35
C THR A 98 -8.87 5.63 2.95
N VAL A 99 -8.88 5.84 4.26
CA VAL A 99 -9.99 6.47 4.98
C VAL A 99 -9.57 7.79 5.62
N ILE A 100 -10.50 8.72 5.75
CA ILE A 100 -10.29 9.97 6.49
C ILE A 100 -11.09 9.91 7.78
N LYS A 101 -10.40 10.05 8.92
CA LYS A 101 -11.01 10.18 10.23
C LYS A 101 -10.48 11.42 10.95
N ASP A 102 -11.39 12.30 11.38
CA ASP A 102 -11.06 13.55 12.10
C ASP A 102 -9.97 14.39 11.38
N GLY A 103 -10.03 14.42 10.03
CA GLY A 103 -9.11 15.17 9.17
C GLY A 103 -7.79 14.45 8.84
N PHE A 104 -7.54 13.24 9.37
CA PHE A 104 -6.32 12.46 9.11
C PHE A 104 -6.58 11.24 8.24
N HIS A 105 -5.62 10.91 7.38
CA HIS A 105 -5.69 9.77 6.46
C HIS A 105 -5.05 8.53 7.10
N GLY A 106 -5.70 7.39 6.95
CA GLY A 106 -5.11 6.06 7.18
C GLY A 106 -5.10 5.31 5.86
N ASP A 107 -3.93 4.86 5.44
CA ASP A 107 -3.65 4.32 4.11
C ASP A 107 -2.97 2.96 4.22
N THR A 108 -3.49 1.97 3.48
CA THR A 108 -2.92 0.61 3.50
C THR A 108 -3.45 -0.22 2.34
N SER A 109 -2.63 -1.14 1.86
CA SER A 109 -3.05 -2.11 0.85
C SER A 109 -2.63 -3.54 1.18
N ARG A 110 -3.39 -4.49 0.65
CA ARG A 110 -3.15 -5.91 0.90
C ARG A 110 -3.40 -6.75 -0.35
N MET A 111 -2.59 -7.81 -0.51
CA MET A 111 -2.81 -8.82 -1.54
C MET A 111 -3.82 -9.88 -1.10
N PHE A 112 -4.72 -10.24 -1.99
CA PHE A 112 -5.68 -11.31 -1.82
C PHE A 112 -5.60 -12.32 -2.98
N ILE A 113 -6.05 -13.54 -2.75
CA ILE A 113 -6.08 -14.61 -3.75
C ILE A 113 -7.52 -15.08 -3.96
N ALA A 114 -8.03 -14.97 -5.18
CA ALA A 114 -9.33 -15.50 -5.54
C ALA A 114 -9.23 -17.02 -5.83
N GLY A 115 -9.57 -17.86 -4.87
CA GLY A 115 -9.51 -19.31 -4.98
C GLY A 115 -8.10 -19.89 -4.84
N LYS A 116 -7.61 -20.65 -5.85
CA LYS A 116 -6.28 -21.29 -5.84
C LYS A 116 -5.39 -20.69 -6.91
N THR A 117 -4.29 -20.09 -6.51
CA THR A 117 -3.30 -19.51 -7.42
C THR A 117 -2.06 -20.41 -7.58
N SER A 118 -1.15 -20.04 -8.48
CA SER A 118 0.12 -20.74 -8.73
C SER A 118 1.11 -20.54 -7.57
N ASN A 119 2.07 -21.47 -7.42
CA ASN A 119 3.16 -21.31 -6.45
C ASN A 119 4.02 -20.07 -6.74
N GLN A 120 4.16 -19.70 -8.01
CA GLN A 120 4.91 -18.52 -8.42
C GLN A 120 4.21 -17.24 -7.99
N ALA A 121 2.88 -17.15 -8.13
CA ALA A 121 2.11 -16.01 -7.64
C ALA A 121 2.15 -15.91 -6.11
N LYS A 122 2.05 -17.03 -5.39
CA LYS A 122 2.23 -17.05 -3.92
C LYS A 122 3.60 -16.53 -3.53
N LYS A 123 4.66 -17.05 -4.17
CA LYS A 123 6.03 -16.60 -3.89
C LYS A 123 6.19 -15.09 -4.14
N LEU A 124 5.57 -14.54 -5.19
CA LEU A 124 5.58 -13.11 -5.47
C LEU A 124 4.92 -12.32 -4.33
N ILE A 125 3.73 -12.73 -3.89
CA ILE A 125 3.00 -12.11 -2.79
C ILE A 125 3.84 -12.13 -1.50
N ASP A 126 4.37 -13.31 -1.15
CA ASP A 126 5.15 -13.50 0.09
C ASP A 126 6.45 -12.67 0.07
N VAL A 127 7.16 -12.65 -1.06
CA VAL A 127 8.39 -11.85 -1.21
C VAL A 127 8.11 -10.35 -1.19
N THR A 128 6.99 -9.90 -1.78
CA THR A 128 6.60 -8.50 -1.74
C THR A 128 6.29 -8.07 -0.32
N TYR A 129 5.53 -8.87 0.43
CA TYR A 129 5.26 -8.64 1.85
C TYR A 129 6.54 -8.55 2.67
N GLU A 130 7.40 -9.56 2.58
CA GLU A 130 8.65 -9.56 3.36
C GLU A 130 9.60 -8.45 2.93
N SER A 131 9.62 -8.05 1.65
CA SER A 131 10.42 -6.89 1.22
C SER A 131 9.92 -5.60 1.88
N MET A 132 8.62 -5.42 2.03
CA MET A 132 8.03 -4.31 2.79
C MET A 132 8.46 -4.38 4.26
N CYS A 133 8.37 -5.55 4.89
CA CYS A 133 8.80 -5.75 6.28
C CYS A 133 10.28 -5.42 6.48
N GLU A 134 11.17 -5.80 5.55
CA GLU A 134 12.59 -5.41 5.59
C GLU A 134 12.78 -3.89 5.53
N GLY A 135 11.99 -3.20 4.69
CA GLY A 135 11.97 -1.73 4.66
C GLY A 135 11.49 -1.12 5.97
N ILE A 136 10.42 -1.66 6.56
CA ILE A 136 9.87 -1.20 7.83
C ILE A 136 10.88 -1.40 8.98
N ARG A 137 11.56 -2.55 9.04
CA ARG A 137 12.61 -2.82 10.06
C ARG A 137 13.80 -1.87 9.97
N ALA A 138 14.03 -1.24 8.81
CA ALA A 138 15.05 -0.20 8.65
C ALA A 138 14.62 1.17 9.22
N VAL A 139 13.36 1.34 9.61
CA VAL A 139 12.85 2.61 10.13
C VAL A 139 13.26 2.80 11.58
N LYS A 140 14.09 3.80 11.83
CA LYS A 140 14.41 4.31 13.17
C LYS A 140 15.01 5.72 13.07
N PRO A 141 14.94 6.54 14.12
CA PRO A 141 15.57 7.85 14.12
C PRO A 141 17.06 7.75 13.78
N GLY A 142 17.56 8.65 12.94
CA GLY A 142 18.95 8.71 12.49
C GLY A 142 19.26 7.86 11.26
N ASN A 143 18.45 6.86 10.91
CA ASN A 143 18.55 6.22 9.60
C ASN A 143 18.02 7.16 8.51
N LYS A 144 18.30 6.84 7.26
CA LYS A 144 17.88 7.67 6.12
C LYS A 144 16.87 6.95 5.23
N LEU A 145 16.14 7.71 4.42
CA LEU A 145 15.15 7.16 3.49
C LEU A 145 15.74 6.09 2.54
N GLY A 146 17.00 6.27 2.12
CA GLY A 146 17.70 5.30 1.29
C GLY A 146 17.92 3.94 1.95
N ASP A 147 17.98 3.88 3.29
CA ASP A 147 18.09 2.62 4.01
C ASP A 147 16.85 1.76 3.84
N ILE A 148 15.65 2.39 3.86
CA ILE A 148 14.37 1.74 3.59
C ILE A 148 14.35 1.17 2.18
N GLY A 149 14.61 2.02 1.18
CA GLY A 149 14.58 1.60 -0.22
C GLY A 149 15.62 0.53 -0.55
N HIS A 150 16.82 0.63 0.04
CA HIS A 150 17.87 -0.38 -0.11
C HIS A 150 17.45 -1.74 0.46
N ALA A 151 16.86 -1.78 1.65
CA ALA A 151 16.42 -3.01 2.30
C ALA A 151 15.35 -3.72 1.45
N ILE A 152 14.34 -2.97 0.97
CA ILE A 152 13.28 -3.46 0.09
C ILE A 152 13.88 -4.05 -1.19
N GLN A 153 14.67 -3.25 -1.90
CA GLN A 153 15.26 -3.64 -3.19
C GLN A 153 16.15 -4.87 -3.05
N LYS A 154 17.02 -4.89 -2.04
CA LYS A 154 17.92 -6.00 -1.78
C LYS A 154 17.17 -7.32 -1.56
N TYR A 155 16.07 -7.29 -0.82
CA TYR A 155 15.28 -8.49 -0.56
C TYR A 155 14.52 -8.95 -1.80
N ALA A 156 13.79 -8.07 -2.47
CA ALA A 156 13.01 -8.39 -3.65
C ALA A 156 13.87 -8.90 -4.82
N GLU A 157 14.95 -8.15 -5.17
CA GLU A 157 15.87 -8.52 -6.25
C GLU A 157 16.71 -9.75 -5.91
N GLY A 158 17.06 -9.97 -4.62
CA GLY A 158 17.70 -11.19 -4.12
C GLY A 158 16.82 -12.44 -4.31
N ASN A 159 15.51 -12.27 -4.43
CA ASN A 159 14.54 -13.32 -4.75
C ASN A 159 14.20 -13.41 -6.24
N TYR A 160 14.93 -12.69 -7.10
CA TYR A 160 14.80 -12.65 -8.56
C TYR A 160 13.51 -11.98 -9.06
N PHE A 161 12.97 -11.02 -8.31
CA PHE A 161 11.88 -10.15 -8.71
C PHE A 161 12.36 -8.73 -8.96
N SER A 162 11.53 -7.88 -9.55
CA SER A 162 11.92 -6.51 -9.92
C SER A 162 11.09 -5.49 -9.14
N VAL A 163 11.75 -4.53 -8.51
CA VAL A 163 11.09 -3.40 -7.84
C VAL A 163 10.70 -2.34 -8.86
N VAL A 164 9.45 -1.89 -8.82
CA VAL A 164 8.96 -0.76 -9.63
C VAL A 164 9.59 0.54 -9.12
N LYS A 165 10.02 1.42 -10.04
CA LYS A 165 10.76 2.64 -9.71
C LYS A 165 10.00 3.93 -9.98
N GLU A 166 8.91 3.87 -10.73
CA GLU A 166 8.11 5.01 -11.15
C GLU A 166 7.12 5.49 -10.10
N TYR A 167 6.87 4.68 -9.08
CA TYR A 167 5.97 4.95 -7.96
C TYR A 167 6.70 4.75 -6.64
N CYS A 168 6.23 5.42 -5.59
CA CYS A 168 6.87 5.43 -4.28
C CYS A 168 5.85 5.64 -3.18
N GLY A 169 6.22 5.34 -1.96
CA GLY A 169 5.50 5.77 -0.77
C GLY A 169 5.63 7.28 -0.54
N HIS A 170 4.87 7.80 0.38
CA HIS A 170 4.72 9.24 0.59
C HIS A 170 4.49 9.59 2.06
N GLY A 171 4.83 10.82 2.44
CA GLY A 171 4.37 11.39 3.69
C GLY A 171 2.84 11.42 3.76
N ILE A 172 2.27 11.23 4.95
CA ILE A 172 0.82 11.18 5.14
C ILE A 172 0.40 11.81 6.47
N GLY A 173 -0.80 12.38 6.50
CA GLY A 173 -1.35 13.02 7.68
C GLY A 173 -2.68 13.69 7.37
N GLU A 174 -2.77 15.00 7.57
CA GLU A 174 -3.90 15.81 7.10
C GLU A 174 -3.91 15.93 5.57
N ILE A 175 -2.74 15.84 4.95
CA ILE A 175 -2.56 15.76 3.51
C ILE A 175 -2.39 14.30 3.13
N TYR A 176 -3.11 13.83 2.10
CA TYR A 176 -3.08 12.45 1.65
C TYR A 176 -1.68 12.07 1.13
N HIS A 177 -1.21 12.75 0.08
CA HIS A 177 0.11 12.55 -0.48
C HIS A 177 0.97 13.79 -0.21
N ASP A 178 1.91 13.66 0.73
CA ASP A 178 2.80 14.73 1.19
C ASP A 178 4.27 14.29 1.08
N GLU A 179 5.18 15.20 1.34
CA GLU A 179 6.60 14.89 1.50
C GLU A 179 6.86 14.12 2.83
N PRO A 180 7.85 13.23 2.86
CA PRO A 180 8.82 12.93 1.82
C PRO A 180 8.36 11.82 0.87
N GLN A 181 9.00 11.70 -0.31
CA GLN A 181 8.89 10.50 -1.14
C GLN A 181 9.69 9.36 -0.54
N ILE A 182 9.06 8.19 -0.41
CA ILE A 182 9.68 6.96 0.11
C ILE A 182 9.96 6.03 -1.05
N LEU A 183 11.16 6.11 -1.62
CA LEU A 183 11.55 5.22 -2.71
C LEU A 183 11.75 3.80 -2.19
N HIS A 184 11.30 2.80 -2.96
CA HIS A 184 11.46 1.38 -2.62
C HIS A 184 12.76 0.78 -3.17
N TYR A 185 13.70 1.62 -3.55
CA TYR A 185 15.03 1.28 -4.06
C TYR A 185 16.03 2.38 -3.69
N GLY A 186 17.31 2.09 -3.75
CA GLY A 186 18.33 3.10 -3.53
C GLY A 186 19.59 2.57 -2.86
N LEU A 187 20.40 3.51 -2.42
CA LEU A 187 21.66 3.24 -1.71
C LEU A 187 21.49 3.52 -0.21
N PRO A 188 22.10 2.70 0.65
CA PRO A 188 22.07 2.94 2.09
C PRO A 188 22.77 4.26 2.43
N ASP A 189 22.40 4.82 3.56
CA ASP A 189 22.94 6.08 4.10
C ASP A 189 22.75 7.30 3.16
N THR A 190 21.66 7.29 2.36
CA THR A 190 21.32 8.39 1.44
C THR A 190 19.92 8.95 1.70
N GLY A 191 19.69 10.19 1.26
CA GLY A 191 18.41 10.86 1.40
C GLY A 191 18.23 11.55 2.76
N MET A 192 16.97 11.88 3.07
CA MET A 192 16.59 12.57 4.30
C MET A 192 16.75 11.64 5.50
N GLU A 193 17.18 12.20 6.62
CA GLU A 193 17.26 11.52 7.90
C GLU A 193 15.86 11.38 8.53
N LEU A 194 15.56 10.21 9.04
CA LEU A 194 14.32 9.90 9.75
C LEU A 194 14.33 10.54 11.13
N SER A 195 13.25 11.24 11.46
CA SER A 195 13.06 11.89 12.75
C SER A 195 11.79 11.40 13.43
N GLN A 196 11.82 11.28 14.75
CA GLN A 196 10.64 10.92 15.54
C GLN A 196 9.44 11.81 15.21
N GLY A 197 8.27 11.21 15.04
CA GLY A 197 7.02 11.88 14.70
C GLY A 197 6.76 12.03 13.20
N MET A 198 7.67 11.60 12.33
CA MET A 198 7.37 11.46 10.90
C MET A 198 6.35 10.35 10.68
N THR A 199 5.41 10.57 9.75
CA THR A 199 4.46 9.55 9.27
C THR A 199 4.52 9.47 7.75
N PHE A 200 4.59 8.25 7.21
CA PHE A 200 4.67 7.98 5.77
C PHE A 200 4.23 6.55 5.45
N THR A 201 3.96 6.28 4.16
CA THR A 201 3.66 4.94 3.67
C THR A 201 4.93 4.22 3.21
N ILE A 202 4.95 2.90 3.36
CA ILE A 202 5.90 1.98 2.72
C ILE A 202 5.07 0.99 1.94
N GLU A 203 5.18 1.01 0.60
CA GLU A 203 4.23 0.39 -0.32
C GLU A 203 4.90 -0.23 -1.56
N PRO A 204 5.90 -1.11 -1.41
CA PRO A 204 6.63 -1.62 -2.56
C PRO A 204 5.74 -2.36 -3.54
N MET A 205 5.85 -1.98 -4.81
CA MET A 205 5.32 -2.71 -5.95
C MET A 205 6.42 -3.58 -6.54
N VAL A 206 6.19 -4.88 -6.59
CA VAL A 206 7.17 -5.87 -7.04
C VAL A 206 6.60 -6.67 -8.21
N ASN A 207 7.35 -6.74 -9.31
CA ASN A 207 6.97 -7.46 -10.51
C ASN A 207 7.67 -8.82 -10.60
N LEU A 208 6.95 -9.81 -11.10
CA LEU A 208 7.48 -11.14 -11.41
C LEU A 208 8.50 -11.10 -12.56
N GLY A 209 8.29 -10.21 -13.50
CA GLY A 209 9.15 -9.98 -14.68
C GLY A 209 10.00 -8.73 -14.54
N GLY A 210 10.06 -7.91 -15.59
CA GLY A 210 10.82 -6.67 -15.59
C GLY A 210 10.18 -5.53 -14.76
N ALA A 211 11.00 -4.59 -14.30
CA ALA A 211 10.54 -3.45 -13.49
C ALA A 211 9.65 -2.45 -14.27
N GLY A 212 9.72 -2.44 -15.59
CA GLY A 212 9.06 -1.43 -16.42
C GLY A 212 7.54 -1.47 -16.36
N VAL A 213 6.91 -0.31 -16.21
CA VAL A 213 5.45 -0.14 -16.12
C VAL A 213 4.91 0.82 -17.18
N ARG A 214 3.60 0.81 -17.37
CA ARG A 214 2.89 1.67 -18.32
C ARG A 214 1.56 2.12 -17.74
N LEU A 215 1.30 3.42 -17.79
CA LEU A 215 0.00 4.01 -17.49
C LEU A 215 -0.97 3.76 -18.65
N LEU A 216 -2.20 3.35 -18.35
CA LEU A 216 -3.26 3.17 -19.32
C LEU A 216 -3.95 4.50 -19.68
N SER A 217 -4.79 4.46 -20.73
CA SER A 217 -5.51 5.65 -21.24
C SER A 217 -6.59 6.19 -20.30
N ASP A 218 -6.96 5.44 -19.27
CA ASP A 218 -7.88 5.89 -18.23
C ASP A 218 -7.24 6.90 -17.26
N GLY A 219 -5.93 7.13 -17.38
CA GLY A 219 -5.17 8.10 -16.60
C GLY A 219 -4.77 7.64 -15.20
N TRP A 220 -5.12 6.40 -14.80
CA TRP A 220 -4.89 5.85 -13.46
C TRP A 220 -4.24 4.47 -13.45
N THR A 221 -4.83 3.52 -14.16
CA THR A 221 -4.40 2.12 -14.10
C THR A 221 -2.97 1.94 -14.64
N VAL A 222 -2.10 1.43 -13.78
CA VAL A 222 -0.70 1.12 -14.12
C VAL A 222 -0.54 -0.37 -14.31
N VAL A 223 0.08 -0.79 -15.41
CA VAL A 223 0.32 -2.21 -15.72
C VAL A 223 1.79 -2.49 -15.98
N THR A 224 2.22 -3.74 -15.75
CA THR A 224 3.56 -4.18 -16.18
C THR A 224 3.67 -4.17 -17.70
N LYS A 225 4.82 -3.76 -18.24
CA LYS A 225 5.04 -3.70 -19.71
C LYS A 225 5.05 -5.07 -20.38
N ASP A 226 5.50 -6.08 -19.65
CA ASP A 226 5.64 -7.46 -20.12
C ASP A 226 4.44 -8.35 -19.76
N HIS A 227 3.39 -7.76 -19.15
CA HIS A 227 2.20 -8.46 -18.66
C HIS A 227 2.49 -9.54 -17.58
N SER A 228 3.66 -9.51 -16.95
CA SER A 228 3.97 -10.34 -15.78
C SER A 228 3.13 -9.94 -14.58
N LEU A 229 2.97 -10.85 -13.62
CA LEU A 229 2.27 -10.55 -12.37
C LEU A 229 2.99 -9.46 -11.58
N SER A 230 2.22 -8.64 -10.89
CA SER A 230 2.69 -7.65 -9.91
C SER A 230 2.00 -7.86 -8.58
N ALA A 231 2.67 -7.54 -7.50
CA ALA A 231 2.09 -7.51 -6.16
C ALA A 231 2.51 -6.22 -5.45
N GLN A 232 1.64 -5.73 -4.56
CA GLN A 232 1.89 -4.58 -3.70
C GLN A 232 1.36 -4.90 -2.30
N TRP A 233 2.10 -4.48 -1.30
CA TRP A 233 1.66 -4.39 0.09
C TRP A 233 1.99 -3.01 0.60
N GLU A 234 1.22 -2.55 1.57
CA GLU A 234 1.42 -1.22 2.10
C GLU A 234 1.03 -1.11 3.56
N HIS A 235 1.84 -0.34 4.28
CA HIS A 235 1.52 0.13 5.62
C HIS A 235 1.86 1.61 5.80
N THR A 236 1.05 2.28 6.62
CA THR A 236 1.38 3.59 7.19
C THR A 236 2.24 3.40 8.44
N ILE A 237 3.37 4.09 8.49
CA ILE A 237 4.40 3.99 9.52
C ILE A 237 4.53 5.30 10.27
N LEU A 238 4.70 5.21 11.58
CA LEU A 238 5.12 6.31 12.47
C LEU A 238 6.55 6.03 12.96
N VAL A 239 7.44 6.99 12.81
CA VAL A 239 8.78 6.92 13.41
C VAL A 239 8.67 7.23 14.91
N THR A 240 9.04 6.28 15.77
CA THR A 240 9.03 6.42 17.23
C THR A 240 10.37 6.95 17.77
N SER A 241 10.56 7.03 19.08
CA SER A 241 11.81 7.47 19.70
C SER A 241 13.00 6.52 19.46
N ASP A 242 12.73 5.26 19.19
CA ASP A 242 13.72 4.17 19.14
C ASP A 242 13.53 3.19 17.97
N GLY A 243 12.51 3.41 17.14
CA GLY A 243 12.18 2.55 16.00
C GLY A 243 10.97 3.04 15.23
N PHE A 244 9.99 2.18 15.07
CA PHE A 244 8.76 2.44 14.32
C PHE A 244 7.53 1.88 15.03
N GLU A 245 6.38 2.38 14.60
CA GLU A 245 5.06 1.81 14.88
C GLU A 245 4.31 1.69 13.55
N VAL A 246 3.72 0.52 13.29
CA VAL A 246 2.88 0.30 12.11
C VAL A 246 1.43 0.63 12.47
N LEU A 247 0.89 1.70 11.87
CA LEU A 247 -0.43 2.22 12.25
C LEU A 247 -1.60 1.44 11.62
N THR A 248 -1.30 0.63 10.61
CA THR A 248 -2.28 -0.14 9.83
C THR A 248 -2.14 -1.65 9.99
N LEU A 249 -1.48 -2.10 11.07
CA LEU A 249 -1.24 -3.52 11.33
C LEU A 249 -2.56 -4.25 11.63
N ALA A 250 -2.76 -5.42 11.01
CA ALA A 250 -3.89 -6.29 11.33
C ALA A 250 -3.70 -6.98 12.69
N PRO A 251 -4.78 -7.39 13.40
CA PRO A 251 -4.69 -7.95 14.75
C PRO A 251 -3.79 -9.19 14.90
N ASN A 252 -3.61 -9.95 13.82
CA ASN A 252 -2.81 -11.20 13.80
C ASN A 252 -1.51 -11.05 12.99
N GLU A 253 -1.15 -9.84 12.64
CA GLU A 253 0.04 -9.50 11.86
C GLU A 253 1.17 -9.04 12.80
N SER A 254 2.41 -9.34 12.44
CA SER A 254 3.61 -8.92 13.19
C SER A 254 4.76 -8.66 12.23
N ILE A 255 5.54 -7.60 12.47
CA ILE A 255 6.68 -7.18 11.64
C ILE A 255 7.97 -7.12 12.48
#